data_22835489f121c55ef29f5212eb201017
#
_entry.id   22835489f121c55ef29f5212eb201017
#
_cell.length_a   1.000
_cell.length_b   1.000
_cell.length_c   1.000
_cell.angle_alpha   90.00
_cell.angle_beta   90.00
_cell.angle_gamma   90.00
#
_symmetry.space_group_name_H-M   'P 1'
#
loop_
_entity.id
_entity.type
_entity.pdbx_description
1 polymer ?
#
loop_
_entity_poly.entity_id
_entity_poly.type
_entity_poly.pdbx_seq_one_letter_code
_entity_poly.pdbx_strand_id
1 'polypeptide(L)'
;VKFEDQSVLAPVWEFVNHSSFAAPLRITPYGVETPPMESRSEEILFKYSQKNSPIGMWMKYGFACDCVFAYSIPFNIDIGDQALAIRCAGRLGLGPKEKSSFSIDGDILSIKSLPVGCLSVGLPKENFKSILSSVGLSADVSNRLFPKIREVNLKARRDLIDSLRESGSGAKEQLYKALMYEIELIESSLIG
;
A
#
# COMPACT_ATOMS: atom_id res chain seq x y z
N VAL A 1 5.14 -8.50 -18.59
CA VAL A 1 3.83 -7.86 -18.88
C VAL A 1 2.79 -8.95 -19.10
N LYS A 2 1.58 -8.81 -18.59
CA LYS A 2 0.46 -9.72 -18.89
C LYS A 2 -0.40 -9.11 -19.98
N PHE A 3 -0.66 -9.89 -21.02
CA PHE A 3 -1.55 -9.55 -22.11
C PHE A 3 -2.50 -10.74 -22.33
N GLU A 4 -3.82 -10.54 -22.30
CA GLU A 4 -4.86 -11.59 -22.45
C GLU A 4 -4.56 -12.86 -21.62
N ASP A 5 -4.30 -12.68 -20.32
CA ASP A 5 -3.93 -13.75 -19.37
C ASP A 5 -2.60 -14.50 -19.66
N GLN A 6 -1.89 -14.15 -20.70
CA GLN A 6 -0.55 -14.66 -21.00
C GLN A 6 0.54 -13.73 -20.48
N SER A 7 1.63 -14.31 -19.99
CA SER A 7 2.84 -13.55 -19.67
C SER A 7 3.62 -13.33 -20.96
N VAL A 8 3.76 -12.07 -21.36
CA VAL A 8 4.48 -11.68 -22.58
C VAL A 8 5.78 -11.01 -22.20
N LEU A 9 6.87 -11.45 -22.82
CA LEU A 9 8.16 -10.77 -22.73
C LEU A 9 8.11 -9.54 -23.63
N ALA A 10 8.34 -8.37 -23.06
CA ALA A 10 8.35 -7.11 -23.78
C ALA A 10 9.75 -6.46 -23.63
N PRO A 11 10.73 -6.83 -24.48
CA PRO A 11 12.15 -6.56 -24.23
C PRO A 11 12.49 -5.09 -23.96
N VAL A 12 11.82 -4.16 -24.61
CA VAL A 12 12.05 -2.72 -24.38
C VAL A 12 11.52 -2.27 -23.03
N TRP A 13 10.36 -2.79 -22.63
CA TRP A 13 9.66 -2.40 -21.40
C TRP A 13 10.25 -3.02 -20.14
N GLU A 14 10.94 -4.15 -20.28
CA GLU A 14 11.62 -4.83 -19.16
C GLU A 14 12.83 -4.03 -18.64
N PHE A 15 13.38 -3.12 -19.45
CA PHE A 15 14.55 -2.30 -19.11
C PHE A 15 14.19 -0.88 -18.64
N VAL A 16 12.91 -0.52 -18.62
CA VAL A 16 12.49 0.81 -18.20
C VAL A 16 12.35 0.86 -16.68
N ASN A 17 12.97 1.86 -16.08
CA ASN A 17 12.96 2.04 -14.62
C ASN A 17 11.62 2.57 -14.09
N HIS A 18 11.43 2.41 -12.80
CA HIS A 18 10.22 2.85 -12.10
C HIS A 18 10.34 4.29 -11.61
N SER A 19 9.21 5.04 -11.75
CA SER A 19 8.94 6.22 -10.95
C SER A 19 7.48 6.21 -10.51
N SER A 20 7.23 6.51 -9.23
CA SER A 20 5.87 6.59 -8.69
C SER A 20 5.07 7.76 -9.24
N PHE A 21 5.75 8.75 -9.80
CA PHE A 21 5.15 9.94 -10.43
C PHE A 21 5.01 9.81 -11.94
N ALA A 22 5.66 8.82 -12.56
CA ALA A 22 5.50 8.56 -13.98
C ALA A 22 4.09 8.06 -14.30
N ALA A 23 3.72 8.24 -15.56
CA ALA A 23 2.45 7.73 -16.04
C ALA A 23 2.47 6.20 -16.15
N PRO A 24 1.33 5.53 -15.87
CA PRO A 24 1.25 4.08 -16.01
C PRO A 24 1.22 3.69 -17.50
N LEU A 25 1.72 2.50 -17.79
CA LEU A 25 1.52 1.86 -19.09
C LEU A 25 0.03 1.67 -19.36
N ARG A 26 -0.39 1.91 -20.59
CA ARG A 26 -1.71 1.57 -21.08
C ARG A 26 -1.66 0.29 -21.89
N ILE A 27 -2.49 -0.67 -21.53
CA ILE A 27 -2.71 -1.86 -22.35
C ILE A 27 -3.92 -1.57 -23.23
N THR A 28 -3.71 -1.64 -24.54
CA THR A 28 -4.76 -1.44 -25.54
C THR A 28 -4.92 -2.72 -26.35
N PRO A 29 -5.98 -2.88 -27.14
CA PRO A 29 -6.12 -4.02 -28.07
C PRO A 29 -4.98 -4.13 -29.09
N TYR A 30 -4.23 -3.06 -29.29
CA TYR A 30 -3.13 -3.01 -30.28
C TYR A 30 -1.75 -3.19 -29.65
N GLY A 31 -1.66 -3.31 -28.30
CA GLY A 31 -0.40 -3.50 -27.60
C GLY A 31 -0.28 -2.65 -26.33
N VAL A 32 0.97 -2.40 -25.95
CA VAL A 32 1.32 -1.59 -24.79
C VAL A 32 1.76 -0.21 -25.25
N GLU A 33 1.08 0.82 -24.76
CA GLU A 33 1.36 2.22 -25.11
C GLU A 33 1.92 2.96 -23.89
N THR A 34 2.91 3.83 -24.15
CA THR A 34 3.29 4.86 -23.19
C THR A 34 2.44 6.09 -23.36
N PRO A 35 2.09 6.79 -22.31
CA PRO A 35 1.57 8.14 -22.44
C PRO A 35 2.63 9.05 -23.09
N PRO A 36 2.20 10.13 -23.76
CA PRO A 36 3.13 11.10 -24.35
C PRO A 36 4.10 11.61 -23.27
N MET A 37 5.39 11.62 -23.60
CA MET A 37 6.40 12.17 -22.71
C MET A 37 6.41 13.69 -22.83
N GLU A 38 6.22 14.37 -21.71
CA GLU A 38 6.20 15.83 -21.65
C GLU A 38 7.61 16.46 -21.66
N SER A 39 8.63 15.65 -21.45
CA SER A 39 10.02 16.16 -21.43
C SER A 39 10.97 15.23 -22.17
N ARG A 40 12.03 15.80 -22.74
CA ARG A 40 13.21 15.10 -23.26
C ARG A 40 14.13 14.67 -22.11
N SER A 41 13.60 13.87 -21.17
CA SER A 41 14.46 13.27 -20.15
C SER A 41 15.36 12.19 -20.81
N GLU A 42 16.57 12.08 -20.34
CA GLU A 42 17.51 11.06 -20.80
C GLU A 42 17.05 9.65 -20.44
N GLU A 43 16.10 9.51 -19.52
CA GLU A 43 15.57 8.25 -19.03
C GLU A 43 14.05 8.17 -19.15
N ILE A 44 13.57 7.06 -19.71
CA ILE A 44 12.15 6.75 -19.78
C ILE A 44 11.76 6.04 -18.49
N LEU A 45 10.78 6.58 -17.77
CA LEU A 45 10.30 6.06 -16.50
C LEU A 45 8.83 5.65 -16.59
N PHE A 46 8.47 4.55 -15.94
CA PHE A 46 7.07 4.12 -15.81
C PHE A 46 6.66 3.95 -14.37
N LYS A 47 5.37 4.08 -14.13
CA LYS A 47 4.76 3.60 -12.91
C LYS A 47 4.46 2.10 -13.02
N TYR A 48 5.24 1.26 -12.34
CA TYR A 48 5.04 -0.20 -12.33
C TYR A 48 3.72 -0.62 -11.68
N SER A 49 3.25 0.13 -10.71
CA SER A 49 1.96 -0.11 -10.06
C SER A 49 1.42 1.16 -9.41
N GLN A 50 0.12 1.39 -9.55
CA GLN A 50 -0.56 2.51 -8.89
C GLN A 50 -0.89 2.23 -7.42
N LYS A 51 -0.78 0.98 -6.97
CA LYS A 51 -1.27 0.50 -5.67
C LYS A 51 -0.23 -0.21 -4.83
N ASN A 52 1.04 -0.19 -5.23
CA ASN A 52 2.10 -0.76 -4.40
C ASN A 52 2.41 0.17 -3.23
N SER A 53 2.83 -0.43 -2.12
CA SER A 53 3.50 0.26 -1.03
C SER A 53 5.03 0.18 -1.22
N PRO A 54 5.82 1.03 -0.54
CA PRO A 54 7.28 0.94 -0.54
C PRO A 54 7.81 -0.45 -0.20
N ILE A 55 7.27 -1.10 0.84
CA ILE A 55 7.62 -2.49 1.19
C ILE A 55 7.19 -3.45 0.07
N GLY A 56 6.01 -3.26 -0.51
CA GLY A 56 5.55 -4.08 -1.64
C GLY A 56 6.44 -3.98 -2.87
N MET A 57 7.01 -2.80 -3.15
CA MET A 57 7.98 -2.60 -4.22
C MET A 57 9.30 -3.31 -3.90
N TRP A 58 9.80 -3.14 -2.68
CA TRP A 58 11.00 -3.85 -2.24
C TRP A 58 10.84 -5.38 -2.31
N MET A 59 9.74 -5.92 -1.83
CA MET A 59 9.49 -7.38 -1.87
C MET A 59 9.40 -7.92 -3.29
N LYS A 60 8.87 -7.14 -4.23
CA LYS A 60 8.62 -7.59 -5.60
C LYS A 60 9.81 -7.36 -6.52
N TYR A 61 10.52 -6.26 -6.33
CA TYR A 61 11.53 -5.78 -7.27
C TYR A 61 12.91 -5.58 -6.64
N GLY A 62 13.04 -5.73 -5.31
CA GLY A 62 14.31 -5.62 -4.60
C GLY A 62 14.78 -4.19 -4.32
N PHE A 63 14.00 -3.17 -4.67
CA PHE A 63 14.34 -1.76 -4.40
C PHE A 63 13.22 -1.02 -3.69
N ALA A 64 13.59 0.00 -2.91
CA ALA A 64 12.65 0.93 -2.30
C ALA A 64 12.38 2.11 -3.23
N CYS A 65 11.13 2.56 -3.26
CA CYS A 65 10.74 3.82 -3.87
C CYS A 65 9.62 4.46 -3.06
N ASP A 66 9.45 5.74 -3.25
CA ASP A 66 8.27 6.46 -2.78
C ASP A 66 7.02 5.93 -3.50
N CYS A 67 5.99 5.66 -2.76
CA CYS A 67 4.71 5.16 -3.26
C CYS A 67 3.57 6.02 -2.74
N VAL A 68 2.37 5.80 -3.29
CA VAL A 68 1.18 6.56 -2.90
C VAL A 68 0.57 6.06 -1.60
N PHE A 69 0.73 4.78 -1.27
CA PHE A 69 0.05 4.13 -0.15
C PHE A 69 1.01 3.39 0.78
N ALA A 70 0.70 3.45 2.08
CA ALA A 70 1.18 2.50 3.07
C ALA A 70 -0.01 1.67 3.56
N TYR A 71 0.12 0.35 3.57
CA TYR A 71 -0.94 -0.56 3.99
C TYR A 71 -0.72 -1.07 5.41
N SER A 72 -1.82 -1.42 6.08
CA SER A 72 -1.77 -1.98 7.42
C SER A 72 -1.06 -3.33 7.45
N ILE A 73 -0.29 -3.55 8.52
CA ILE A 73 0.08 -4.90 8.95
C ILE A 73 -1.17 -5.67 9.39
N PRO A 74 -1.12 -7.00 9.49
CA PRO A 74 -2.21 -7.78 10.07
C PRO A 74 -2.53 -7.33 11.50
N PHE A 75 -3.82 -7.22 11.82
CA PHE A 75 -4.29 -6.96 13.19
C PHE A 75 -5.65 -7.59 13.46
N ASN A 76 -5.95 -7.80 14.74
CA ASN A 76 -7.26 -8.16 15.23
C ASN A 76 -7.66 -7.19 16.33
N ILE A 77 -8.89 -6.68 16.27
CA ILE A 77 -9.45 -5.76 17.27
C ILE A 77 -10.86 -6.25 17.61
N ASP A 78 -11.12 -6.50 18.89
CA ASP A 78 -12.45 -6.81 19.38
C ASP A 78 -13.16 -5.50 19.78
N ILE A 79 -14.37 -5.31 19.27
CA ILE A 79 -15.24 -4.19 19.65
C ILE A 79 -16.25 -4.73 20.65
N GLY A 80 -15.84 -4.77 21.94
CA GLY A 80 -16.56 -5.46 22.99
C GLY A 80 -18.02 -5.08 23.17
N ASP A 81 -18.37 -3.80 22.95
CA ASP A 81 -19.74 -3.29 23.12
C ASP A 81 -20.71 -3.74 22.01
N GLN A 82 -20.22 -4.32 20.92
CA GLN A 82 -21.02 -4.65 19.72
C GLN A 82 -20.86 -6.11 19.27
N ALA A 83 -20.20 -6.96 20.06
CA ALA A 83 -19.91 -8.36 19.75
C ALA A 83 -19.28 -8.55 18.33
N LEU A 84 -18.52 -7.56 17.87
CA LEU A 84 -17.90 -7.56 16.55
C LEU A 84 -16.38 -7.53 16.67
N ALA A 85 -15.70 -8.42 15.98
CA ALA A 85 -14.26 -8.42 15.81
C ALA A 85 -13.87 -7.89 14.43
N ILE A 86 -12.90 -6.95 14.38
CA ILE A 86 -12.31 -6.48 13.11
C ILE A 86 -10.99 -7.22 12.91
N ARG A 87 -10.88 -7.92 11.79
CA ARG A 87 -9.66 -8.58 11.35
C ARG A 87 -9.12 -7.90 10.09
N CYS A 88 -7.88 -7.51 10.11
CA CYS A 88 -7.18 -7.08 8.90
C CYS A 88 -6.11 -8.12 8.54
N ALA A 89 -6.20 -8.66 7.34
CA ALA A 89 -5.21 -9.62 6.85
C ALA A 89 -3.86 -8.95 6.51
N GLY A 90 -3.81 -7.65 6.45
CA GLY A 90 -2.70 -6.89 5.89
C GLY A 90 -2.60 -7.07 4.38
N ARG A 91 -1.66 -6.37 3.77
CA ARG A 91 -1.29 -6.64 2.38
C ARG A 91 0.10 -7.25 2.36
N LEU A 92 0.17 -8.55 2.44
CA LEU A 92 1.39 -9.30 2.15
C LEU A 92 1.53 -9.37 0.64
N GLY A 93 2.15 -8.38 0.05
CA GLY A 93 2.69 -8.36 -1.30
C GLY A 93 1.79 -8.91 -2.44
N LEU A 94 2.04 -8.47 -3.66
CA LEU A 94 1.88 -9.26 -4.88
C LEU A 94 0.49 -9.48 -5.50
N GLY A 95 -0.62 -9.08 -4.90
CA GLY A 95 -1.92 -9.12 -5.58
C GLY A 95 -2.10 -7.92 -6.52
N PRO A 96 -2.32 -8.11 -7.84
CA PRO A 96 -2.71 -7.00 -8.67
C PRO A 96 -4.16 -6.61 -8.37
N LYS A 97 -4.42 -5.32 -8.16
CA LYS A 97 -5.75 -4.70 -8.36
C LYS A 97 -6.81 -4.83 -7.27
N GLU A 98 -6.59 -5.43 -6.13
CA GLU A 98 -7.65 -5.44 -5.12
C GLU A 98 -7.80 -4.06 -4.49
N LYS A 99 -8.95 -3.43 -4.71
CA LYS A 99 -9.43 -2.34 -3.86
C LYS A 99 -9.50 -2.86 -2.42
N SER A 100 -9.41 -1.98 -1.43
CA SER A 100 -9.75 -2.35 -0.06
C SER A 100 -11.10 -3.06 -0.11
N SER A 101 -11.10 -4.35 0.17
CA SER A 101 -12.31 -5.15 0.18
C SER A 101 -12.57 -5.59 1.61
N PHE A 102 -13.83 -5.72 1.96
CA PHE A 102 -14.24 -6.23 3.25
C PHE A 102 -15.33 -7.29 3.06
N SER A 103 -15.45 -8.16 4.03
CA SER A 103 -16.53 -9.15 4.13
C SER A 103 -16.92 -9.29 5.59
N ILE A 104 -18.18 -9.63 5.84
CA ILE A 104 -18.68 -9.98 7.15
C ILE A 104 -18.98 -11.47 7.14
N ASP A 105 -18.54 -12.16 8.19
CA ASP A 105 -18.87 -13.55 8.47
C ASP A 105 -19.21 -13.65 9.96
N GLY A 106 -20.50 -13.81 10.25
CA GLY A 106 -21.03 -13.70 11.61
C GLY A 106 -20.62 -12.38 12.27
N ASP A 107 -19.92 -12.48 13.39
CA ASP A 107 -19.45 -11.33 14.19
C ASP A 107 -18.04 -10.86 13.78
N ILE A 108 -17.56 -11.22 12.58
CA ILE A 108 -16.22 -10.87 12.12
C ILE A 108 -16.29 -10.00 10.88
N LEU A 109 -15.80 -8.76 10.99
CA LEU A 109 -15.50 -7.90 9.85
C LEU A 109 -14.07 -8.14 9.38
N SER A 110 -13.91 -8.79 8.26
CA SER A 110 -12.61 -9.02 7.62
C SER A 110 -12.30 -7.93 6.61
N ILE A 111 -11.17 -7.23 6.77
CA ILE A 111 -10.72 -6.18 5.86
C ILE A 111 -9.44 -6.64 5.17
N LYS A 112 -9.41 -6.52 3.83
CA LYS A 112 -8.21 -6.76 3.03
C LYS A 112 -7.62 -5.43 2.56
N SER A 113 -6.30 -5.30 2.61
CA SER A 113 -5.55 -4.17 2.06
C SER A 113 -6.02 -2.80 2.60
N LEU A 114 -6.13 -2.65 3.92
CA LEU A 114 -6.48 -1.37 4.54
C LEU A 114 -5.32 -0.36 4.38
N PRO A 115 -5.51 0.77 3.69
CA PRO A 115 -4.52 1.84 3.68
C PRO A 115 -4.50 2.52 5.06
N VAL A 116 -3.30 2.78 5.59
CA VAL A 116 -3.06 3.48 6.85
C VAL A 116 -2.26 4.77 6.68
N GLY A 117 -1.66 4.93 5.49
CA GLY A 117 -0.98 6.15 5.05
C GLY A 117 -1.19 6.36 3.54
N CYS A 118 -1.25 7.62 3.13
CA CYS A 118 -1.41 8.01 1.73
C CYS A 118 -0.91 9.44 1.52
N LEU A 119 -0.43 9.75 0.30
CA LEU A 119 -0.10 11.12 -0.09
C LEU A 119 -1.31 12.07 -0.03
N SER A 120 -2.53 11.53 -0.25
CA SER A 120 -3.77 12.30 -0.09
C SER A 120 -4.21 12.27 1.37
N VAL A 121 -4.08 13.40 2.04
CA VAL A 121 -4.46 13.60 3.45
C VAL A 121 -5.92 13.21 3.68
N GLY A 122 -6.18 12.51 4.78
CA GLY A 122 -7.54 12.10 5.18
C GLY A 122 -8.10 10.86 4.47
N LEU A 123 -7.65 10.53 3.26
CA LEU A 123 -8.19 9.41 2.49
C LEU A 123 -8.18 8.05 3.22
N PRO A 124 -7.12 7.65 3.95
CA PRO A 124 -7.11 6.39 4.69
C PRO A 124 -8.19 6.33 5.78
N LYS A 125 -8.37 7.42 6.52
CA LYS A 125 -9.39 7.52 7.58
C LYS A 125 -10.80 7.47 7.00
N GLU A 126 -11.07 8.20 5.92
CA GLU A 126 -12.37 8.21 5.27
C GLU A 126 -12.69 6.85 4.63
N ASN A 127 -11.71 6.15 4.09
CA ASN A 127 -11.89 4.78 3.59
C ASN A 127 -12.29 3.83 4.73
N PHE A 128 -11.58 3.87 5.86
CA PHE A 128 -11.92 3.05 7.04
C PHE A 128 -13.32 3.39 7.58
N LYS A 129 -13.65 4.67 7.69
CA LYS A 129 -14.98 5.14 8.10
C LYS A 129 -16.07 4.63 7.16
N SER A 130 -15.84 4.69 5.84
CA SER A 130 -16.79 4.17 4.83
C SER A 130 -17.02 2.67 4.99
N ILE A 131 -15.97 1.87 5.22
CA ILE A 131 -16.09 0.43 5.50
C ILE A 131 -16.94 0.19 6.75
N LEU A 132 -16.64 0.88 7.85
CA LEU A 132 -17.39 0.72 9.11
C LEU A 132 -18.85 1.14 8.95
N SER A 133 -19.12 2.25 8.27
CA SER A 133 -20.48 2.73 8.02
C SER A 133 -21.30 1.77 7.17
N SER A 134 -20.68 1.08 6.19
CA SER A 134 -21.38 0.09 5.36
C SER A 134 -21.82 -1.17 6.11
N VAL A 135 -21.26 -1.39 7.30
CA VAL A 135 -21.64 -2.47 8.23
C VAL A 135 -22.42 -1.97 9.45
N GLY A 136 -22.92 -0.74 9.39
CA GLY A 136 -23.78 -0.16 10.45
C GLY A 136 -23.03 0.38 11.66
N LEU A 137 -21.70 0.45 11.64
CA LEU A 137 -20.93 1.02 12.74
C LEU A 137 -20.88 2.55 12.65
N SER A 138 -20.93 3.21 13.81
CA SER A 138 -20.90 4.66 13.89
C SER A 138 -19.55 5.27 13.51
N ALA A 139 -19.56 6.53 13.11
CA ALA A 139 -18.33 7.29 12.84
C ALA A 139 -17.42 7.40 14.09
N ASP A 140 -17.98 7.39 15.29
CA ASP A 140 -17.23 7.45 16.54
C ASP A 140 -16.32 6.22 16.72
N VAL A 141 -16.77 5.04 16.29
CA VAL A 141 -15.95 3.83 16.30
C VAL A 141 -14.73 4.04 15.40
N SER A 142 -14.92 4.58 14.19
CA SER A 142 -13.82 4.90 13.29
C SER A 142 -12.84 5.91 13.91
N ASN A 143 -13.35 6.99 14.47
CA ASN A 143 -12.53 8.03 15.10
C ASN A 143 -11.71 7.51 16.29
N ARG A 144 -12.23 6.54 17.03
CA ARG A 144 -11.55 5.90 18.15
C ARG A 144 -10.51 4.86 17.73
N LEU A 145 -10.83 4.06 16.69
CA LEU A 145 -10.00 2.92 16.31
C LEU A 145 -8.89 3.28 15.31
N PHE A 146 -9.15 4.15 14.36
CA PHE A 146 -8.18 4.44 13.30
C PHE A 146 -6.85 5.00 13.84
N PRO A 147 -6.81 5.91 14.81
CA PRO A 147 -5.56 6.35 15.43
C PRO A 147 -4.77 5.20 16.08
N LYS A 148 -5.45 4.26 16.76
CA LYS A 148 -4.81 3.10 17.36
C LYS A 148 -4.21 2.16 16.31
N ILE A 149 -4.94 1.92 15.22
CA ILE A 149 -4.44 1.12 14.08
C ILE A 149 -3.16 1.75 13.51
N ARG A 150 -3.14 3.06 13.35
CA ARG A 150 -1.97 3.79 12.86
C ARG A 150 -0.79 3.68 13.83
N GLU A 151 -1.02 3.90 15.12
CA GLU A 151 0.02 3.78 16.15
C GLU A 151 0.68 2.41 16.14
N VAL A 152 -0.10 1.33 16.10
CA VAL A 152 0.40 -0.04 16.00
C VAL A 152 1.22 -0.23 14.72
N ASN A 153 0.76 0.34 13.61
CA ASN A 153 1.47 0.26 12.34
C ASN A 153 2.80 1.03 12.34
N LEU A 154 2.84 2.22 12.95
CA LEU A 154 4.07 3.00 13.14
C LEU A 154 5.05 2.29 14.06
N LYS A 155 4.55 1.79 15.20
CA LYS A 155 5.38 1.05 16.14
C LYS A 155 6.03 -0.17 15.49
N ALA A 156 5.27 -1.00 14.79
CA ALA A 156 5.80 -2.20 14.15
C ALA A 156 6.91 -1.88 13.12
N ARG A 157 6.78 -0.79 12.36
CA ARG A 157 7.82 -0.37 11.40
C ARG A 157 9.07 0.14 12.09
N ARG A 158 8.91 0.91 13.17
CA ARG A 158 10.04 1.40 13.97
C ARG A 158 10.77 0.26 14.65
N ASP A 159 10.06 -0.67 15.28
CA ASP A 159 10.65 -1.87 15.90
C ASP A 159 11.44 -2.70 14.87
N LEU A 160 10.93 -2.82 13.63
CA LEU A 160 11.65 -3.51 12.56
C LEU A 160 12.90 -2.74 12.11
N ILE A 161 12.85 -1.41 12.02
CA ILE A 161 14.03 -0.57 11.74
C ILE A 161 15.11 -0.75 12.79
N ASP A 162 14.75 -0.76 14.06
CA ASP A 162 15.69 -0.94 15.15
C ASP A 162 16.36 -2.32 15.07
N SER A 163 15.59 -3.37 14.80
CA SER A 163 16.12 -4.73 14.55
C SER A 163 17.05 -4.80 13.34
N LEU A 164 16.79 -4.02 12.29
CA LEU A 164 17.65 -3.97 11.09
C LEU A 164 19.00 -3.30 11.37
N ARG A 165 19.05 -2.30 12.25
CA ARG A 165 20.30 -1.60 12.63
C ARG A 165 21.31 -2.51 13.32
N GLU A 166 20.82 -3.48 14.07
CA GLU A 166 21.65 -4.43 14.81
C GLU A 166 22.32 -5.48 13.92
N SER A 167 21.83 -5.67 12.71
CA SER A 167 22.23 -6.76 11.83
C SER A 167 22.83 -6.27 10.49
N GLY A 168 24.14 -6.22 10.27
CA GLY A 168 24.83 -5.59 9.14
C GLY A 168 24.80 -6.32 7.76
N SER A 169 23.88 -6.07 6.81
CA SER A 169 23.96 -6.51 5.41
C SER A 169 23.32 -5.52 4.41
N GLY A 170 23.81 -5.45 3.15
CA GLY A 170 23.39 -4.45 2.15
C GLY A 170 21.94 -4.56 1.65
N ALA A 171 21.32 -5.75 1.67
CA ALA A 171 19.89 -5.91 1.33
C ALA A 171 18.96 -5.16 2.32
N LYS A 172 19.48 -4.78 3.47
CA LYS A 172 18.80 -4.06 4.53
C LYS A 172 18.65 -2.58 4.23
N GLU A 173 19.55 -1.98 3.49
CA GLU A 173 19.44 -0.56 3.14
C GLU A 173 18.16 -0.26 2.36
N GLN A 174 17.81 -1.10 1.39
CA GLN A 174 16.59 -0.93 0.61
C GLN A 174 15.34 -1.20 1.44
N LEU A 175 15.36 -2.20 2.32
CA LEU A 175 14.25 -2.42 3.27
C LEU A 175 14.12 -1.27 4.25
N TYR A 176 15.22 -0.76 4.79
CA TYR A 176 15.23 0.41 5.66
C TYR A 176 14.60 1.63 4.96
N LYS A 177 14.99 1.92 3.71
CA LYS A 177 14.40 3.01 2.91
C LYS A 177 12.90 2.78 2.69
N ALA A 178 12.49 1.56 2.37
CA ALA A 178 11.07 1.24 2.18
C ALA A 178 10.24 1.48 3.46
N LEU A 179 10.78 1.09 4.62
CA LEU A 179 10.13 1.33 5.92
C LEU A 179 10.03 2.83 6.25
N MET A 180 11.09 3.60 5.97
CA MET A 180 11.08 5.05 6.17
C MET A 180 10.02 5.73 5.31
N TYR A 181 9.91 5.40 4.02
CA TYR A 181 8.87 5.92 3.15
C TYR A 181 7.46 5.56 3.65
N GLU A 182 7.25 4.35 4.18
CA GLU A 182 5.93 3.99 4.75
C GLU A 182 5.62 4.75 6.03
N ILE A 183 6.61 5.00 6.90
CA ILE A 183 6.45 5.82 8.10
C ILE A 183 6.05 7.24 7.69
N GLU A 184 6.77 7.86 6.75
CA GLU A 184 6.45 9.20 6.24
C GLU A 184 5.01 9.29 5.69
N LEU A 185 4.57 8.29 4.91
CA LEU A 185 3.20 8.22 4.40
C LEU A 185 2.15 8.11 5.52
N ILE A 186 2.45 7.36 6.57
CA ILE A 186 1.54 7.21 7.70
C ILE A 186 1.51 8.51 8.53
N GLU A 187 2.64 9.16 8.73
CA GLU A 187 2.75 10.40 9.51
C GLU A 187 2.16 11.60 8.77
N SER A 188 2.45 11.77 7.47
CA SER A 188 1.94 12.88 6.67
C SER A 188 0.42 12.88 6.54
N SER A 189 -0.22 11.73 6.60
CA SER A 189 -1.69 11.63 6.63
C SER A 189 -2.32 12.13 7.94
N LEU A 190 -1.52 12.70 8.88
CA LEU A 190 -1.99 13.30 10.13
C LEU A 190 -2.35 14.79 10.00
N ILE A 191 -1.78 15.48 9.04
CA ILE A 191 -1.88 16.94 8.93
C ILE A 191 -3.12 17.28 8.11
N GLY A 192 -4.31 17.02 8.70
CA GLY A 192 -5.60 17.33 8.10
C GLY A 192 -6.72 17.27 9.11
#